data_5d62b58f253d2835f14e8b56a979d9b0
#
_entry.id   5d62b58f253d2835f14e8b56a979d9b0
#
_cell.length_a   1.000
_cell.length_b   1.000
_cell.length_c   1.000
_cell.angle_alpha   90.00
_cell.angle_beta   90.00
_cell.angle_gamma   90.00
#
_symmetry.space_group_name_H-M   'P 1'
#
loop_
_entity.id
_entity.type
_entity.pdbx_description
1 polymer ?
#
loop_
_entity_poly.entity_id
_entity_poly.type
_entity_poly.pdbx_seq_one_letter_code
_entity_poly.pdbx_strand_id
1 'polypeptide(L)'
;MAAERDRTVLILSAGMGAGHDRVAAELASRLAARGAGARVLDVLDLLPLRLGAALRGGYRWAVGSAPWLYALTYRVFFVSGRTPPVSPLTSLLARRLEEVVRRLRPVAVVSTFHVAAQAAGHLRAAGRLAVPSTVVVTDFAAHRLWLHPGNDRYLCPDPATAAAVCAATGRPAYRHAPLVRPDVARVRSDGARSEGVLSEGVRSEGVLSEGVRERLGVRPGDRLVLVSAGSWGVGRVEETARVLAATGRHLPVVLCGANDRLRRRIERAGAGLALGWRDDVPALLAAAYALVDNAAGLTCKEAFAAGVPVVSYRPIPGHGGDGAAAMARSGLALYARDAAQLVAALDRLDGTAEREAMVARAAGLFSAAPAESLVALPPE
;
A
#
# COMPACT_ATOMS: atom_id res chain seq x y z
N MET A 1 33.88 8.54 -2.86
CA MET A 1 32.88 9.60 -2.67
C MET A 1 32.45 10.36 -3.94
N ALA A 2 33.25 10.46 -5.00
CA ALA A 2 32.84 11.12 -6.26
C ALA A 2 32.00 10.22 -7.18
N ALA A 3 32.30 8.93 -7.29
CA ALA A 3 31.61 7.98 -8.19
C ALA A 3 30.16 7.64 -7.76
N GLU A 4 29.82 7.79 -6.48
CA GLU A 4 28.50 7.47 -5.92
C GLU A 4 27.43 8.54 -6.26
N ARG A 5 27.83 9.77 -6.61
CA ARG A 5 26.93 10.86 -7.03
C ARG A 5 26.43 10.71 -8.48
N ASP A 6 27.06 9.86 -9.27
CA ASP A 6 26.78 9.79 -10.72
C ASP A 6 25.62 8.85 -11.10
N ARG A 7 25.10 8.03 -10.17
CA ARG A 7 24.01 7.05 -10.44
C ARG A 7 22.78 7.28 -9.57
N THR A 8 22.28 8.50 -9.54
CA THR A 8 21.09 8.82 -8.72
C THR A 8 19.79 8.49 -9.46
N VAL A 9 18.95 7.63 -8.87
CA VAL A 9 17.58 7.36 -9.31
C VAL A 9 16.63 8.39 -8.67
N LEU A 10 15.82 9.07 -9.47
CA LEU A 10 14.78 9.97 -8.98
C LEU A 10 13.48 9.19 -8.78
N ILE A 11 13.01 9.07 -7.54
CA ILE A 11 11.76 8.41 -7.19
C ILE A 11 10.69 9.47 -6.93
N LEU A 12 9.60 9.39 -7.67
CA LEU A 12 8.49 10.34 -7.62
C LEU A 12 7.33 9.72 -6.82
N SER A 13 7.03 10.31 -5.67
CA SER A 13 5.92 9.93 -4.79
C SER A 13 4.88 11.04 -4.69
N ALA A 14 3.85 10.84 -3.89
CA ALA A 14 2.93 11.88 -3.45
C ALA A 14 2.37 11.57 -2.06
N GLY A 15 2.38 12.55 -1.17
CA GLY A 15 1.84 12.49 0.18
C GLY A 15 0.30 12.43 0.23
N MET A 16 -0.29 11.55 -0.57
CA MET A 16 -1.74 11.27 -0.60
C MET A 16 -2.10 10.09 0.30
N GLY A 17 -1.55 10.06 1.50
CA GLY A 17 -1.51 8.97 2.45
C GLY A 17 -0.09 8.41 2.57
N ALA A 18 0.22 7.71 3.67
CA ALA A 18 1.59 7.24 3.92
C ALA A 18 2.04 6.07 3.02
N GLY A 19 1.12 5.41 2.30
CA GLY A 19 1.42 4.19 1.55
C GLY A 19 2.44 4.42 0.42
N HIS A 20 2.20 5.41 -0.44
CA HIS A 20 3.08 5.73 -1.56
C HIS A 20 4.47 6.17 -1.11
N ASP A 21 4.54 7.00 -0.06
CA ASP A 21 5.79 7.51 0.49
C ASP A 21 6.62 6.40 1.14
N ARG A 22 5.98 5.47 1.86
CA ARG A 22 6.66 4.30 2.43
C ARG A 22 7.19 3.36 1.34
N VAL A 23 6.42 3.12 0.28
CA VAL A 23 6.88 2.33 -0.88
C VAL A 23 8.08 3.01 -1.55
N ALA A 24 8.02 4.33 -1.73
CA ALA A 24 9.12 5.10 -2.32
C ALA A 24 10.39 5.07 -1.44
N ALA A 25 10.23 5.23 -0.12
CA ALA A 25 11.33 5.17 0.84
C ALA A 25 11.96 3.78 0.91
N GLU A 26 11.14 2.72 0.90
CA GLU A 26 11.64 1.35 0.89
C GLU A 26 12.41 1.03 -0.41
N LEU A 27 11.88 1.45 -1.55
CA LEU A 27 12.60 1.30 -2.83
C LEU A 27 13.93 2.06 -2.81
N ALA A 28 13.95 3.29 -2.27
CA ALA A 28 15.17 4.07 -2.13
C ALA A 28 16.21 3.37 -1.26
N SER A 29 15.79 2.82 -0.13
CA SER A 29 16.65 2.04 0.77
C SER A 29 17.25 0.81 0.08
N ARG A 30 16.44 0.07 -0.68
CA ARG A 30 16.90 -1.13 -1.41
C ARG A 30 17.84 -0.79 -2.56
N LEU A 31 17.60 0.31 -3.28
CA LEU A 31 18.51 0.80 -4.31
C LEU A 31 19.87 1.21 -3.70
N ALA A 32 19.82 1.93 -2.57
CA ALA A 32 21.05 2.32 -1.85
C ALA A 32 21.86 1.11 -1.38
N ALA A 33 21.19 0.04 -0.88
CA ALA A 33 21.85 -1.21 -0.52
C ALA A 33 22.52 -1.92 -1.70
N ARG A 34 22.16 -1.57 -2.95
CA ARG A 34 22.78 -2.06 -4.19
C ARG A 34 23.79 -1.07 -4.79
N GLY A 35 24.18 -0.03 -4.05
CA GLY A 35 25.15 0.97 -4.50
C GLY A 35 24.60 2.02 -5.46
N ALA A 36 23.24 2.10 -5.65
CA ALA A 36 22.62 3.13 -6.46
C ALA A 36 22.10 4.25 -5.57
N GLY A 37 22.52 5.50 -5.81
CA GLY A 37 21.93 6.66 -5.13
C GLY A 37 20.42 6.76 -5.43
N ALA A 38 19.61 7.17 -4.46
CA ALA A 38 18.20 7.41 -4.68
C ALA A 38 17.73 8.71 -4.02
N ARG A 39 16.88 9.47 -4.71
CA ARG A 39 16.25 10.68 -4.19
C ARG A 39 14.74 10.60 -4.35
N VAL A 40 14.03 10.62 -3.23
CA VAL A 40 12.56 10.66 -3.21
C VAL A 40 12.10 12.12 -3.27
N LEU A 41 11.09 12.40 -4.10
CA LEU A 41 10.49 13.70 -4.29
C LEU A 41 8.97 13.57 -4.34
N ASP A 42 8.26 14.37 -3.54
CA ASP A 42 6.81 14.49 -3.65
C ASP A 42 6.45 15.39 -4.85
N VAL A 43 5.75 14.82 -5.83
CA VAL A 43 5.39 15.57 -7.05
C VAL A 43 4.40 16.70 -6.78
N LEU A 44 3.62 16.62 -5.72
CA LEU A 44 2.68 17.69 -5.35
C LEU A 44 3.40 18.95 -4.83
N ASP A 45 4.64 18.80 -4.32
CA ASP A 45 5.45 19.93 -3.88
C ASP A 45 6.05 20.72 -5.06
N LEU A 46 6.00 20.16 -6.27
CA LEU A 46 6.36 20.88 -7.50
C LEU A 46 5.30 21.89 -7.94
N LEU A 47 4.09 21.78 -7.40
CA LEU A 47 2.99 22.66 -7.79
C LEU A 47 3.12 24.04 -7.13
N PRO A 48 2.88 25.13 -7.91
CA PRO A 48 2.99 26.48 -7.38
C PRO A 48 1.85 26.82 -6.41
N LEU A 49 1.99 27.93 -5.70
CA LEU A 49 0.94 28.57 -4.88
C LEU A 49 0.28 27.62 -3.87
N ARG A 50 1.02 26.65 -3.31
CA ARG A 50 0.50 25.65 -2.36
C ARG A 50 -0.64 24.77 -2.94
N LEU A 51 -0.76 24.71 -4.27
CA LEU A 51 -1.79 23.90 -4.93
C LEU A 51 -1.69 22.41 -4.52
N GLY A 52 -0.47 21.89 -4.34
CA GLY A 52 -0.26 20.52 -3.85
C GLY A 52 -0.86 20.30 -2.46
N ALA A 53 -0.67 21.26 -1.55
CA ALA A 53 -1.27 21.20 -0.21
C ALA A 53 -2.81 21.27 -0.28
N ALA A 54 -3.35 22.12 -1.15
CA ALA A 54 -4.80 22.23 -1.39
C ALA A 54 -5.38 20.92 -1.95
N LEU A 55 -4.68 20.27 -2.90
CA LEU A 55 -5.09 18.97 -3.44
C LEU A 55 -5.07 17.88 -2.37
N ARG A 56 -4.01 17.81 -1.54
CA ARG A 56 -3.96 16.86 -0.40
C ARG A 56 -5.11 17.11 0.59
N GLY A 57 -5.34 18.37 0.95
CA GLY A 57 -6.42 18.75 1.87
C GLY A 57 -7.80 18.42 1.31
N GLY A 58 -8.05 18.78 0.06
CA GLY A 58 -9.31 18.49 -0.64
C GLY A 58 -9.59 16.99 -0.77
N TYR A 59 -8.57 16.22 -1.15
CA TYR A 59 -8.68 14.76 -1.23
C TYR A 59 -8.96 14.14 0.15
N ARG A 60 -8.19 14.53 1.18
CA ARG A 60 -8.41 14.05 2.55
C ARG A 60 -9.83 14.37 3.04
N TRP A 61 -10.30 15.59 2.76
CA TRP A 61 -11.65 16.00 3.10
C TRP A 61 -12.70 15.18 2.34
N ALA A 62 -12.54 15.01 1.03
CA ALA A 62 -13.47 14.26 0.19
C ALA A 62 -13.60 12.80 0.66
N VAL A 63 -12.48 12.11 0.89
CA VAL A 63 -12.50 10.72 1.35
C VAL A 63 -13.07 10.59 2.77
N GLY A 64 -12.77 11.55 3.66
CA GLY A 64 -13.20 11.49 5.07
C GLY A 64 -14.62 11.99 5.32
N SER A 65 -15.07 13.05 4.62
CA SER A 65 -16.30 13.77 4.93
C SER A 65 -17.34 13.72 3.80
N ALA A 66 -16.93 13.48 2.57
CA ALA A 66 -17.81 13.43 1.40
C ALA A 66 -17.50 12.25 0.48
N PRO A 67 -17.58 10.98 0.96
CA PRO A 67 -17.18 9.81 0.19
C PRO A 67 -17.96 9.63 -1.12
N TRP A 68 -19.18 10.14 -1.19
CA TRP A 68 -19.97 10.17 -2.42
C TRP A 68 -19.34 11.06 -3.50
N LEU A 69 -18.80 12.24 -3.10
CA LEU A 69 -18.10 13.16 -4.02
C LEU A 69 -16.80 12.51 -4.51
N TYR A 70 -16.09 11.84 -3.62
CA TYR A 70 -14.91 11.08 -4.03
C TYR A 70 -15.28 9.96 -5.00
N ALA A 71 -16.34 9.20 -4.74
CA ALA A 71 -16.83 8.16 -5.66
C ALA A 71 -17.19 8.73 -7.05
N LEU A 72 -17.85 9.89 -7.10
CA LEU A 72 -18.17 10.57 -8.35
C LEU A 72 -16.89 10.98 -9.08
N THR A 73 -15.97 11.64 -8.38
CA THR A 73 -14.66 12.04 -8.92
C THR A 73 -13.89 10.84 -9.48
N TYR A 74 -13.88 9.74 -8.74
CA TYR A 74 -13.24 8.51 -9.18
C TYR A 74 -13.86 7.97 -10.48
N ARG A 75 -15.19 7.88 -10.56
CA ARG A 75 -15.89 7.44 -11.78
C ARG A 75 -15.58 8.32 -12.99
N VAL A 76 -15.55 9.63 -12.79
CA VAL A 76 -15.32 10.59 -13.88
C VAL A 76 -13.87 10.55 -14.37
N PHE A 77 -12.90 10.59 -13.46
CA PHE A 77 -11.49 10.76 -13.83
C PHE A 77 -10.71 9.45 -13.95
N PHE A 78 -11.09 8.42 -13.22
CA PHE A 78 -10.31 7.18 -13.13
C PHE A 78 -10.93 6.03 -13.96
N VAL A 79 -12.24 6.05 -14.16
CA VAL A 79 -12.97 4.98 -14.87
C VAL A 79 -13.40 5.43 -16.27
N SER A 80 -13.99 6.64 -16.41
CA SER A 80 -14.51 7.10 -17.69
C SER A 80 -13.40 7.42 -18.70
N GLY A 81 -13.54 6.96 -19.94
CA GLY A 81 -12.61 7.25 -21.04
C GLY A 81 -12.65 8.69 -21.56
N ARG A 82 -13.48 9.57 -20.97
CA ARG A 82 -13.75 10.92 -21.48
C ARG A 82 -12.80 12.02 -21.02
N THR A 83 -11.84 11.71 -20.11
CA THR A 83 -10.84 12.69 -19.70
C THR A 83 -9.79 12.87 -20.80
N PRO A 84 -9.32 14.11 -21.06
CA PRO A 84 -8.27 14.35 -22.03
C PRO A 84 -7.01 13.53 -21.70
N PRO A 85 -6.23 13.11 -22.71
CA PRO A 85 -5.02 12.32 -22.52
C PRO A 85 -3.98 13.02 -21.63
N VAL A 86 -4.00 14.36 -21.62
CA VAL A 86 -3.14 15.17 -20.73
C VAL A 86 -4.00 16.26 -20.09
N SER A 87 -4.11 16.20 -18.76
CA SER A 87 -4.79 17.25 -17.99
C SER A 87 -3.88 18.48 -17.82
N PRO A 88 -4.44 19.70 -17.60
CA PRO A 88 -3.63 20.88 -17.28
C PRO A 88 -2.69 20.67 -16.08
N LEU A 89 -3.16 19.93 -15.08
CA LEU A 89 -2.35 19.55 -13.93
C LEU A 89 -1.14 18.67 -14.33
N THR A 90 -1.36 17.67 -15.18
CA THR A 90 -0.29 16.82 -15.71
C THR A 90 0.72 17.62 -16.51
N SER A 91 0.27 18.55 -17.36
CA SER A 91 1.15 19.43 -18.15
C SER A 91 2.00 20.34 -17.26
N LEU A 92 1.41 20.92 -16.21
CA LEU A 92 2.11 21.76 -15.25
C LEU A 92 3.17 20.95 -14.49
N LEU A 93 2.79 19.78 -13.99
CA LEU A 93 3.72 18.87 -13.29
C LEU A 93 4.85 18.40 -14.21
N ALA A 94 4.55 18.07 -15.46
CA ALA A 94 5.56 17.67 -16.43
C ALA A 94 6.61 18.76 -16.66
N ARG A 95 6.19 20.03 -16.83
CA ARG A 95 7.14 21.15 -16.96
C ARG A 95 8.04 21.29 -15.73
N ARG A 96 7.48 21.21 -14.52
CA ARG A 96 8.25 21.30 -13.28
C ARG A 96 9.17 20.09 -13.08
N LEU A 97 8.69 18.91 -13.42
CA LEU A 97 9.52 17.69 -13.36
C LEU A 97 10.71 17.79 -14.32
N GLU A 98 10.53 18.30 -15.52
CA GLU A 98 11.63 18.52 -16.46
C GLU A 98 12.72 19.45 -15.91
N GLU A 99 12.33 20.55 -15.22
CA GLU A 99 13.28 21.43 -14.53
C GLU A 99 14.09 20.68 -13.46
N VAL A 100 13.42 19.82 -12.68
CA VAL A 100 14.08 18.98 -11.66
C VAL A 100 15.03 17.98 -12.30
N VAL A 101 14.61 17.27 -13.35
CA VAL A 101 15.45 16.29 -14.07
C VAL A 101 16.68 16.95 -14.66
N ARG A 102 16.56 18.14 -15.27
CA ARG A 102 17.70 18.91 -15.80
C ARG A 102 18.72 19.28 -14.72
N ARG A 103 18.25 19.62 -13.50
CA ARG A 103 19.11 20.02 -12.38
C ARG A 103 19.77 18.82 -11.71
N LEU A 104 19.02 17.74 -11.48
CA LEU A 104 19.49 16.57 -10.74
C LEU A 104 20.26 15.59 -11.62
N ARG A 105 20.01 15.60 -12.95
CA ARG A 105 20.58 14.65 -13.92
C ARG A 105 20.50 13.20 -13.42
N PRO A 106 19.29 12.71 -13.06
CA PRO A 106 19.16 11.34 -12.59
C PRO A 106 19.48 10.36 -13.73
N VAL A 107 19.90 9.13 -13.37
CA VAL A 107 20.08 8.05 -14.35
C VAL A 107 18.80 7.33 -14.72
N ALA A 108 17.77 7.43 -13.89
CA ALA A 108 16.43 6.88 -14.13
C ALA A 108 15.39 7.64 -13.33
N VAL A 109 14.14 7.58 -13.78
CA VAL A 109 12.95 8.09 -13.05
C VAL A 109 12.06 6.91 -12.68
N VAL A 110 11.61 6.84 -11.43
CA VAL A 110 10.65 5.84 -10.94
C VAL A 110 9.45 6.56 -10.37
N SER A 111 8.25 6.18 -10.80
CA SER A 111 6.99 6.76 -10.30
C SER A 111 6.26 5.75 -9.40
N THR A 112 6.02 6.09 -8.15
CA THR A 112 5.21 5.31 -7.19
C THR A 112 3.81 5.91 -7.00
N PHE A 113 3.46 6.91 -7.80
CA PHE A 113 2.16 7.58 -7.79
C PHE A 113 1.67 7.86 -9.22
N HIS A 114 0.37 7.68 -9.44
CA HIS A 114 -0.20 7.71 -10.80
C HIS A 114 -0.05 9.06 -11.52
N VAL A 115 -0.16 10.21 -10.82
CA VAL A 115 0.05 11.53 -11.46
C VAL A 115 1.51 11.73 -11.85
N ALA A 116 2.45 11.21 -11.08
CA ALA A 116 3.86 11.17 -11.43
C ALA A 116 4.10 10.31 -12.68
N ALA A 117 3.46 9.12 -12.76
CA ALA A 117 3.53 8.23 -13.91
C ALA A 117 3.01 8.92 -15.19
N GLN A 118 1.92 9.71 -15.10
CA GLN A 118 1.41 10.49 -16.22
C GLN A 118 2.39 11.59 -16.65
N ALA A 119 2.96 12.35 -15.71
CA ALA A 119 3.91 13.42 -16.02
C ALA A 119 5.21 12.89 -16.63
N ALA A 120 5.79 11.85 -16.05
CA ALA A 120 7.01 11.21 -16.56
C ALA A 120 6.78 10.57 -17.94
N GLY A 121 5.67 9.83 -18.11
CA GLY A 121 5.29 9.23 -19.38
C GLY A 121 5.05 10.25 -20.48
N HIS A 122 4.42 11.37 -20.16
CA HIS A 122 4.23 12.48 -21.11
C HIS A 122 5.57 13.07 -21.57
N LEU A 123 6.48 13.36 -20.63
CA LEU A 123 7.82 13.86 -20.98
C LEU A 123 8.61 12.85 -21.81
N ARG A 124 8.52 11.57 -21.45
CA ARG A 124 9.24 10.50 -22.17
C ARG A 124 8.71 10.34 -23.60
N ALA A 125 7.40 10.35 -23.79
CA ALA A 125 6.78 10.30 -25.13
C ALA A 125 7.12 11.51 -25.99
N ALA A 126 7.30 12.69 -25.36
CA ALA A 126 7.70 13.92 -26.05
C ALA A 126 9.22 14.05 -26.30
N GLY A 127 10.03 13.05 -25.95
CA GLY A 127 11.50 13.09 -26.07
C GLY A 127 12.18 14.07 -25.11
N ARG A 128 11.46 14.59 -24.11
CA ARG A 128 11.94 15.57 -23.12
C ARG A 128 12.49 14.94 -21.83
N LEU A 129 12.31 13.63 -21.66
CA LEU A 129 12.92 12.82 -20.62
C LEU A 129 13.85 11.80 -21.29
N ALA A 130 15.15 12.06 -21.27
CA ALA A 130 16.15 11.21 -21.94
C ALA A 130 16.41 9.89 -21.20
N VAL A 131 16.21 9.87 -19.87
CA VAL A 131 16.46 8.69 -19.01
C VAL A 131 15.26 7.75 -18.94
N PRO A 132 15.48 6.46 -18.64
CA PRO A 132 14.40 5.49 -18.51
C PRO A 132 13.37 5.87 -17.44
N SER A 133 12.08 5.57 -17.72
CA SER A 133 10.96 5.77 -16.81
C SER A 133 10.31 4.44 -16.43
N THR A 134 10.33 4.13 -15.13
CA THR A 134 9.69 2.94 -14.55
C THR A 134 8.50 3.34 -13.69
N VAL A 135 7.37 2.66 -13.80
CA VAL A 135 6.20 2.87 -12.94
C VAL A 135 6.07 1.70 -11.97
N VAL A 136 6.03 1.97 -10.68
CA VAL A 136 5.70 0.99 -9.64
C VAL A 136 4.24 1.15 -9.28
N VAL A 137 3.40 0.24 -9.75
CA VAL A 137 1.97 0.22 -9.44
C VAL A 137 1.79 -0.28 -8.01
N THR A 138 1.28 0.59 -7.15
CA THR A 138 1.09 0.26 -5.73
C THR A 138 -0.25 -0.41 -5.43
N ASP A 139 -1.22 -0.31 -6.34
CA ASP A 139 -2.58 -0.82 -6.19
C ASP A 139 -2.72 -2.23 -6.78
N PHE A 140 -3.60 -3.07 -6.20
CA PHE A 140 -3.96 -4.38 -6.75
C PHE A 140 -4.90 -4.28 -7.97
N ALA A 141 -5.37 -3.08 -8.31
CA ALA A 141 -6.11 -2.79 -9.53
C ALA A 141 -5.52 -1.52 -10.16
N ALA A 142 -4.82 -1.67 -11.26
CA ALA A 142 -4.25 -0.53 -11.98
C ALA A 142 -5.37 0.22 -12.71
N HIS A 143 -5.80 1.37 -12.18
CA HIS A 143 -6.73 2.25 -12.89
C HIS A 143 -6.01 3.01 -14.02
N ARG A 144 -6.78 3.56 -14.96
CA ARG A 144 -6.26 4.19 -16.19
C ARG A 144 -5.19 5.27 -15.97
N LEU A 145 -5.22 5.99 -14.85
CA LEU A 145 -4.22 7.03 -14.58
C LEU A 145 -2.83 6.48 -14.23
N TRP A 146 -2.70 5.19 -13.90
CA TRP A 146 -1.40 4.54 -13.85
C TRP A 146 -0.79 4.37 -15.24
N LEU A 147 -1.63 4.28 -16.28
CA LEU A 147 -1.29 3.80 -17.60
C LEU A 147 -0.91 4.97 -18.52
N HIS A 148 0.33 5.03 -18.95
CA HIS A 148 0.79 5.96 -19.98
C HIS A 148 1.82 5.26 -20.87
N PRO A 149 1.56 5.13 -22.20
CA PRO A 149 2.43 4.36 -23.11
C PRO A 149 3.83 4.97 -23.30
N GLY A 150 4.06 6.17 -22.80
CA GLY A 150 5.37 6.82 -22.80
C GLY A 150 6.34 6.27 -21.75
N ASN A 151 5.88 5.63 -20.68
CA ASN A 151 6.79 5.00 -19.73
C ASN A 151 7.43 3.75 -20.34
N ASP A 152 8.66 3.43 -19.96
CA ASP A 152 9.40 2.31 -20.59
C ASP A 152 8.98 0.95 -20.02
N ARG A 153 8.62 0.87 -18.70
CA ARG A 153 8.16 -0.37 -18.06
C ARG A 153 7.31 -0.13 -16.83
N TYR A 154 6.63 -1.20 -16.41
CA TYR A 154 5.76 -1.22 -15.24
C TYR A 154 6.16 -2.36 -14.30
N LEU A 155 6.13 -2.08 -13.00
CA LEU A 155 6.29 -3.06 -11.93
C LEU A 155 4.94 -3.20 -11.22
N CYS A 156 4.39 -4.39 -11.21
CA CYS A 156 3.02 -4.66 -10.76
C CYS A 156 3.01 -5.63 -9.57
N PRO A 157 2.00 -5.53 -8.67
CA PRO A 157 1.95 -6.35 -7.46
C PRO A 157 1.64 -7.84 -7.73
N ASP A 158 1.00 -8.13 -8.85
CA ASP A 158 0.54 -9.47 -9.20
C ASP A 158 0.53 -9.71 -10.73
N PRO A 159 0.47 -10.98 -11.18
CA PRO A 159 0.51 -11.30 -12.61
C PRO A 159 -0.69 -10.77 -13.41
N ALA A 160 -1.89 -10.73 -12.82
CA ALA A 160 -3.10 -10.29 -13.51
C ALA A 160 -3.03 -8.78 -13.79
N THR A 161 -2.57 -8.00 -12.81
CA THR A 161 -2.30 -6.57 -12.98
C THR A 161 -1.22 -6.33 -14.03
N ALA A 162 -0.13 -7.13 -14.04
CA ALA A 162 0.92 -7.00 -15.05
C ALA A 162 0.40 -7.27 -16.45
N ALA A 163 -0.39 -8.34 -16.65
CA ALA A 163 -0.99 -8.66 -17.93
C ALA A 163 -1.94 -7.56 -18.43
N ALA A 164 -2.80 -7.02 -17.55
CA ALA A 164 -3.71 -5.93 -17.89
C ALA A 164 -2.96 -4.63 -18.27
N VAL A 165 -1.91 -4.28 -17.55
CA VAL A 165 -1.06 -3.11 -17.84
C VAL A 165 -0.33 -3.29 -19.17
N CYS A 166 0.24 -4.46 -19.43
CA CYS A 166 0.91 -4.78 -20.69
C CYS A 166 -0.05 -4.65 -21.88
N ALA A 167 -1.25 -5.24 -21.76
CA ALA A 167 -2.28 -5.17 -22.79
C ALA A 167 -2.75 -3.74 -23.07
N ALA A 168 -2.90 -2.93 -22.02
CA ALA A 168 -3.39 -1.54 -22.13
C ALA A 168 -2.35 -0.54 -22.63
N THR A 169 -1.04 -0.78 -22.39
CA THR A 169 0.03 0.20 -22.70
C THR A 169 0.94 -0.24 -23.84
N GLY A 170 0.96 -1.53 -24.19
CA GLY A 170 1.95 -2.11 -25.10
C GLY A 170 3.38 -2.10 -24.53
N ARG A 171 3.55 -1.88 -23.20
CA ARG A 171 4.85 -1.79 -22.55
C ARG A 171 5.11 -3.00 -21.67
N PRO A 172 6.38 -3.40 -21.49
CA PRO A 172 6.75 -4.47 -20.57
C PRO A 172 6.22 -4.21 -19.16
N ALA A 173 5.54 -5.19 -18.59
CA ALA A 173 5.04 -5.15 -17.23
C ALA A 173 5.48 -6.43 -16.50
N TYR A 174 6.08 -6.25 -15.34
CA TYR A 174 6.69 -7.33 -14.55
C TYR A 174 6.06 -7.41 -13.17
N ARG A 175 5.86 -8.61 -12.67
CA ARG A 175 5.53 -8.83 -11.26
C ARG A 175 6.78 -8.60 -10.40
N HIS A 176 6.63 -7.88 -9.29
CA HIS A 176 7.69 -7.68 -8.31
C HIS A 176 7.27 -8.11 -6.91
N ALA A 177 8.23 -8.47 -6.07
CA ALA A 177 7.98 -8.69 -4.65
C ALA A 177 7.50 -7.40 -3.97
N PRO A 178 6.44 -7.43 -3.14
CA PRO A 178 5.92 -6.23 -2.49
C PRO A 178 7.01 -5.46 -1.72
N LEU A 179 6.97 -4.13 -1.87
CA LEU A 179 7.86 -3.23 -1.15
C LEU A 179 7.29 -2.96 0.25
N VAL A 180 7.66 -3.80 1.19
CA VAL A 180 7.35 -3.67 2.62
C VAL A 180 8.64 -3.59 3.42
N ARG A 181 8.60 -3.00 4.61
CA ARG A 181 9.76 -2.88 5.49
C ARG A 181 10.34 -4.25 5.86
N PRO A 182 11.66 -4.38 5.98
CA PRO A 182 12.30 -5.66 6.30
C PRO A 182 11.88 -6.27 7.64
N ASP A 183 11.54 -5.43 8.64
CA ASP A 183 11.09 -5.88 9.95
C ASP A 183 9.73 -6.61 9.90
N VAL A 184 8.83 -6.23 8.97
CA VAL A 184 7.58 -6.96 8.74
C VAL A 184 7.83 -8.35 8.15
N ALA A 185 8.78 -8.45 7.22
CA ALA A 185 9.11 -9.73 6.58
C ALA A 185 9.80 -10.72 7.55
N ARG A 186 10.57 -10.21 8.51
CA ARG A 186 11.24 -11.01 9.55
C ARG A 186 10.25 -11.70 10.49
N VAL A 187 9.14 -11.03 10.80
CA VAL A 187 8.09 -11.61 11.65
C VAL A 187 7.65 -12.99 11.17
N ARG A 188 7.58 -13.24 9.88
CA ARG A 188 7.19 -14.55 9.32
C ARG A 188 8.31 -15.56 9.24
N SER A 189 9.56 -15.14 9.00
CA SER A 189 10.70 -16.07 8.84
C SER A 189 11.05 -16.75 10.15
N ASP A 190 10.81 -16.06 11.25
CA ASP A 190 11.05 -16.61 12.58
C ASP A 190 9.92 -17.59 12.99
N GLY A 191 8.65 -17.35 12.63
CA GLY A 191 7.54 -18.29 12.85
C GLY A 191 7.64 -19.60 12.05
N ALA A 192 8.08 -19.53 10.81
CA ALA A 192 8.22 -20.71 9.95
C ALA A 192 9.37 -21.64 10.38
N ARG A 193 10.36 -21.14 11.13
CA ARG A 193 11.45 -21.94 11.68
C ARG A 193 11.06 -22.71 12.94
N SER A 194 9.94 -22.36 13.58
CA SER A 194 9.47 -23.00 14.81
C SER A 194 8.83 -24.38 14.62
N GLU A 195 8.42 -24.76 13.41
CA GLU A 195 7.84 -26.09 13.16
C GLU A 195 8.89 -27.21 12.96
N GLY A 196 10.17 -26.88 12.88
CA GLY A 196 11.20 -27.85 12.51
C GLY A 196 12.34 -28.08 13.50
N VAL A 197 12.72 -27.13 14.36
CA VAL A 197 13.85 -27.29 15.33
C VAL A 197 13.68 -26.32 16.50
N LEU A 198 13.65 -26.87 17.73
CA LEU A 198 13.68 -26.11 18.97
C LEU A 198 15.06 -25.44 19.16
N SER A 199 15.26 -24.23 18.66
CA SER A 199 16.43 -23.40 18.89
C SER A 199 16.02 -22.00 19.41
N GLU A 200 16.95 -21.31 20.09
CA GLU A 200 16.72 -20.07 20.85
C GLU A 200 15.95 -18.93 20.14
N GLY A 201 15.83 -18.97 18.80
CA GLY A 201 15.03 -18.01 18.01
C GLY A 201 13.52 -18.11 18.24
N VAL A 202 13.00 -19.28 18.65
CA VAL A 202 11.56 -19.52 18.92
C VAL A 202 11.04 -18.71 20.10
N ARG A 203 11.92 -18.37 21.05
CA ARG A 203 11.55 -17.56 22.22
C ARG A 203 11.26 -16.10 21.88
N SER A 204 11.84 -15.56 20.81
CA SER A 204 11.72 -14.11 20.54
C SER A 204 10.39 -13.68 19.93
N GLU A 205 9.72 -14.51 19.13
CA GLU A 205 8.44 -14.16 18.48
C GLU A 205 7.22 -14.46 19.33
N GLY A 206 7.19 -15.63 19.95
CA GLY A 206 6.20 -15.90 20.99
C GLY A 206 6.24 -14.79 22.04
N VAL A 207 7.42 -14.38 22.46
CA VAL A 207 7.63 -13.28 23.43
C VAL A 207 7.22 -11.91 22.86
N LEU A 208 7.49 -11.59 21.57
CA LEU A 208 7.08 -10.32 20.97
C LEU A 208 5.56 -10.24 20.78
N SER A 209 4.95 -11.29 20.28
CA SER A 209 3.50 -11.40 20.13
C SER A 209 2.79 -11.40 21.49
N GLU A 210 3.30 -12.16 22.44
CA GLU A 210 2.76 -12.24 23.80
C GLU A 210 2.95 -10.93 24.56
N GLY A 211 4.09 -10.28 24.46
CA GLY A 211 4.35 -8.97 25.03
C GLY A 211 3.46 -7.85 24.43
N VAL A 212 3.09 -7.93 23.15
CA VAL A 212 2.10 -7.02 22.55
C VAL A 212 0.72 -7.30 23.09
N ARG A 213 0.30 -8.56 23.15
CA ARG A 213 -1.01 -8.97 23.69
C ARG A 213 -1.17 -8.55 25.13
N GLU A 214 -0.14 -8.76 25.96
CA GLU A 214 -0.11 -8.35 27.36
C GLU A 214 -0.23 -6.83 27.53
N ARG A 215 0.58 -6.05 26.79
CA ARG A 215 0.50 -4.57 26.82
C ARG A 215 -0.87 -4.03 26.37
N LEU A 216 -1.56 -4.74 25.50
CA LEU A 216 -2.90 -4.37 25.04
C LEU A 216 -4.02 -4.93 25.93
N GLY A 217 -3.69 -5.67 27.00
CA GLY A 217 -4.66 -6.31 27.88
C GLY A 217 -5.52 -7.36 27.18
N VAL A 218 -4.98 -8.03 26.16
CA VAL A 218 -5.66 -9.08 25.41
C VAL A 218 -5.73 -10.35 26.25
N ARG A 219 -6.93 -10.82 26.57
CA ARG A 219 -7.11 -12.04 27.37
C ARG A 219 -6.72 -13.29 26.59
N PRO A 220 -6.28 -14.35 27.28
CA PRO A 220 -6.14 -15.67 26.68
C PRO A 220 -7.44 -16.07 25.97
N GLY A 221 -7.36 -16.51 24.71
CA GLY A 221 -8.50 -16.90 23.90
C GLY A 221 -9.16 -15.77 23.10
N ASP A 222 -8.94 -14.49 23.40
CA ASP A 222 -9.43 -13.40 22.58
C ASP A 222 -8.71 -13.39 21.22
N ARG A 223 -9.48 -13.27 20.12
CA ARG A 223 -8.93 -13.10 18.76
C ARG A 223 -8.70 -11.63 18.49
N LEU A 224 -7.44 -11.20 18.52
CA LEU A 224 -7.07 -9.83 18.17
C LEU A 224 -7.28 -9.60 16.68
N VAL A 225 -8.19 -8.73 16.31
CA VAL A 225 -8.46 -8.34 14.91
C VAL A 225 -8.02 -6.90 14.73
N LEU A 226 -6.96 -6.71 13.92
CA LEU A 226 -6.56 -5.36 13.52
C LEU A 226 -7.57 -4.78 12.54
N VAL A 227 -7.94 -3.51 12.73
CA VAL A 227 -8.81 -2.76 11.81
C VAL A 227 -8.02 -1.57 11.28
N SER A 228 -7.69 -1.57 9.99
CA SER A 228 -6.93 -0.49 9.37
C SER A 228 -7.85 0.65 8.91
N ALA A 229 -7.52 1.87 9.31
CA ALA A 229 -8.14 3.11 8.83
C ALA A 229 -7.18 3.93 7.94
N GLY A 230 -6.03 3.38 7.60
CA GLY A 230 -4.97 4.08 6.89
C GLY A 230 -4.35 5.22 7.72
N SER A 231 -3.38 5.93 7.13
CA SER A 231 -2.64 7.01 7.81
C SER A 231 -3.53 8.20 8.23
N TRP A 232 -4.63 8.42 7.55
CA TRP A 232 -5.55 9.52 7.80
C TRP A 232 -6.77 9.12 8.66
N GLY A 233 -6.89 7.86 9.03
CA GLY A 233 -8.00 7.38 9.85
C GLY A 233 -9.36 7.61 9.18
N VAL A 234 -9.53 7.09 7.95
CA VAL A 234 -10.73 7.30 7.15
C VAL A 234 -11.58 6.04 7.00
N GLY A 235 -12.86 6.21 6.65
CA GLY A 235 -13.81 5.14 6.47
C GLY A 235 -14.67 4.85 7.72
N ARG A 236 -15.52 3.84 7.59
CA ARG A 236 -16.52 3.47 8.62
C ARG A 236 -15.95 2.46 9.63
N VAL A 237 -14.71 2.69 10.09
CA VAL A 237 -13.98 1.72 10.93
C VAL A 237 -14.55 1.61 12.36
N GLU A 238 -15.17 2.66 12.89
CA GLU A 238 -15.87 2.59 14.18
C GLU A 238 -17.03 1.60 14.14
N GLU A 239 -17.82 1.62 13.06
CA GLU A 239 -18.91 0.66 12.87
C GLU A 239 -18.37 -0.76 12.67
N THR A 240 -17.25 -0.90 11.99
CA THR A 240 -16.54 -2.19 11.84
C THR A 240 -16.11 -2.71 13.21
N ALA A 241 -15.53 -1.87 14.04
CA ALA A 241 -15.12 -2.23 15.41
C ALA A 241 -16.32 -2.67 16.26
N ARG A 242 -17.46 -1.95 16.18
CA ARG A 242 -18.70 -2.35 16.89
C ARG A 242 -19.22 -3.72 16.45
N VAL A 243 -19.21 -4.02 15.15
CA VAL A 243 -19.61 -5.33 14.64
C VAL A 243 -18.73 -6.43 15.20
N LEU A 244 -17.42 -6.22 15.25
CA LEU A 244 -16.47 -7.19 15.80
C LEU A 244 -16.65 -7.37 17.32
N ALA A 245 -16.73 -6.27 18.06
CA ALA A 245 -16.90 -6.30 19.53
C ALA A 245 -18.21 -7.00 19.94
N ALA A 246 -19.28 -6.78 19.18
CA ALA A 246 -20.57 -7.41 19.44
C ALA A 246 -20.55 -8.95 19.34
N THR A 247 -19.52 -9.54 18.73
CA THR A 247 -19.38 -11.01 18.67
C THR A 247 -18.94 -11.62 20.00
N GLY A 248 -18.35 -10.83 20.92
CA GLY A 248 -17.83 -11.28 22.21
C GLY A 248 -16.56 -12.14 22.14
N ARG A 249 -16.08 -12.48 20.93
CA ARG A 249 -14.91 -13.34 20.69
C ARG A 249 -13.78 -12.67 19.90
N HIS A 250 -14.07 -11.55 19.28
CA HIS A 250 -13.08 -10.74 18.55
C HIS A 250 -12.78 -9.47 19.32
N LEU A 251 -11.51 -9.19 19.57
CA LEU A 251 -11.05 -7.93 20.14
C LEU A 251 -10.60 -7.02 18.99
N PRO A 252 -11.40 -6.01 18.60
CA PRO A 252 -10.95 -5.07 17.57
C PRO A 252 -9.90 -4.12 18.13
N VAL A 253 -8.78 -4.03 17.41
CA VAL A 253 -7.70 -3.07 17.64
C VAL A 253 -7.63 -2.15 16.41
N VAL A 254 -8.10 -0.92 16.55
CA VAL A 254 -8.24 0.02 15.44
C VAL A 254 -7.03 0.90 15.30
N LEU A 255 -6.37 0.84 14.14
CA LEU A 255 -5.26 1.70 13.77
C LEU A 255 -5.82 3.01 13.19
N CYS A 256 -6.00 4.01 14.05
CA CYS A 256 -6.65 5.29 13.71
C CYS A 256 -5.74 6.25 12.91
N GLY A 257 -4.45 5.91 12.71
CA GLY A 257 -3.49 6.80 12.08
C GLY A 257 -3.38 8.15 12.81
N ALA A 258 -3.36 9.24 12.08
CA ALA A 258 -3.30 10.59 12.63
C ALA A 258 -4.69 11.19 13.00
N ASN A 259 -5.73 10.37 13.13
CA ASN A 259 -7.09 10.83 13.41
C ASN A 259 -7.47 10.67 14.89
N ASP A 260 -7.03 11.59 15.73
CA ASP A 260 -7.36 11.61 17.16
C ASP A 260 -8.87 11.72 17.44
N ARG A 261 -9.64 12.34 16.53
CA ARG A 261 -11.10 12.42 16.69
C ARG A 261 -11.74 11.03 16.54
N LEU A 262 -11.28 10.24 15.57
CA LEU A 262 -11.70 8.86 15.39
C LEU A 262 -11.30 8.02 16.60
N ARG A 263 -10.06 8.14 17.07
CA ARG A 263 -9.56 7.43 18.25
C ARG A 263 -10.45 7.66 19.46
N ARG A 264 -10.71 8.92 19.82
CA ARG A 264 -11.58 9.28 20.94
C ARG A 264 -13.04 8.82 20.77
N ARG A 265 -13.53 8.69 19.53
CA ARG A 265 -14.90 8.17 19.28
C ARG A 265 -14.97 6.67 19.58
N ILE A 266 -14.00 5.91 19.14
CA ILE A 266 -13.93 4.46 19.39
C ILE A 266 -13.78 4.17 20.88
N GLU A 267 -12.90 4.92 21.58
CA GLU A 267 -12.71 4.82 23.03
C GLU A 267 -14.01 5.08 23.79
N ARG A 268 -14.71 6.18 23.48
CA ARG A 268 -16.00 6.52 24.09
C ARG A 268 -17.12 5.51 23.81
N ALA A 269 -17.07 4.90 22.64
CA ALA A 269 -18.05 3.89 22.24
C ALA A 269 -17.78 2.51 22.87
N GLY A 270 -16.64 2.30 23.55
CA GLY A 270 -16.23 0.98 24.06
C GLY A 270 -16.14 -0.09 22.97
N ALA A 271 -15.90 0.32 21.72
CA ALA A 271 -15.96 -0.57 20.56
C ALA A 271 -14.64 -1.31 20.29
N GLY A 272 -13.72 -1.35 21.24
CA GLY A 272 -12.41 -1.98 21.14
C GLY A 272 -11.27 -1.03 21.51
N LEU A 273 -10.03 -1.44 21.24
CA LEU A 273 -8.85 -0.63 21.48
C LEU A 273 -8.61 0.30 20.30
N ALA A 274 -8.34 1.57 20.58
CA ALA A 274 -8.05 2.58 19.55
C ALA A 274 -6.62 3.06 19.67
N LEU A 275 -5.82 2.81 18.65
CA LEU A 275 -4.42 3.21 18.58
C LEU A 275 -4.26 4.38 17.60
N GLY A 276 -3.54 5.41 18.00
CA GLY A 276 -3.11 6.50 17.12
C GLY A 276 -2.05 6.04 16.11
N TRP A 277 -1.20 6.96 15.68
CA TRP A 277 -0.05 6.62 14.82
C TRP A 277 0.89 5.64 15.53
N ARG A 278 1.30 4.59 14.82
CA ARG A 278 2.14 3.51 15.35
C ARG A 278 3.29 3.21 14.40
N ASP A 279 4.47 3.00 14.96
CA ASP A 279 5.65 2.53 14.23
C ASP A 279 5.90 1.02 14.43
N ASP A 280 5.28 0.42 15.45
CA ASP A 280 5.34 -1.01 15.79
C ASP A 280 4.24 -1.85 15.11
N VAL A 281 3.74 -1.42 13.96
CA VAL A 281 2.75 -2.17 13.16
C VAL A 281 3.19 -3.62 12.90
N PRO A 282 4.48 -3.93 12.64
CA PRO A 282 4.93 -5.32 12.51
C PRO A 282 4.63 -6.18 13.72
N ALA A 283 4.88 -5.67 14.92
CA ALA A 283 4.61 -6.39 16.15
C ALA A 283 3.10 -6.56 16.41
N LEU A 284 2.29 -5.57 16.04
CA LEU A 284 0.83 -5.67 16.08
C LEU A 284 0.30 -6.73 15.10
N LEU A 285 0.88 -6.81 13.90
CA LEU A 285 0.54 -7.84 12.92
C LEU A 285 0.92 -9.23 13.43
N ALA A 286 2.11 -9.40 14.05
CA ALA A 286 2.53 -10.67 14.65
C ALA A 286 1.54 -11.21 15.70
N ALA A 287 0.89 -10.30 16.43
CA ALA A 287 -0.09 -10.65 17.47
C ALA A 287 -1.52 -10.82 16.93
N ALA A 288 -1.75 -10.49 15.64
CA ALA A 288 -3.08 -10.42 15.07
C ALA A 288 -3.59 -11.77 14.57
N TYR A 289 -4.85 -12.06 14.87
CA TYR A 289 -5.60 -13.16 14.27
C TYR A 289 -5.90 -12.90 12.78
N ALA A 290 -6.31 -11.68 12.44
CA ALA A 290 -6.61 -11.22 11.09
C ALA A 290 -6.50 -9.70 10.99
N LEU A 291 -6.36 -9.19 9.76
CA LEU A 291 -6.50 -7.77 9.43
C LEU A 291 -7.85 -7.54 8.72
N VAL A 292 -8.65 -6.61 9.21
CA VAL A 292 -9.80 -6.05 8.48
C VAL A 292 -9.37 -4.73 7.86
N ASP A 293 -9.42 -4.65 6.53
CA ASP A 293 -8.93 -3.52 5.76
C ASP A 293 -10.00 -2.88 4.89
N ASN A 294 -9.88 -1.57 4.66
CA ASN A 294 -10.80 -0.79 3.84
C ASN A 294 -10.16 -0.07 2.64
N ALA A 295 -8.87 -0.24 2.41
CA ALA A 295 -8.13 0.53 1.40
C ALA A 295 -7.41 -0.32 0.35
N ALA A 296 -7.24 -1.62 0.57
CA ALA A 296 -6.44 -2.53 -0.26
C ALA A 296 -5.00 -2.02 -0.49
N GLY A 297 -4.44 -1.33 0.51
CA GLY A 297 -3.19 -0.59 0.41
C GLY A 297 -1.98 -1.33 0.98
N LEU A 298 -1.00 -0.54 1.45
CA LEU A 298 0.26 -1.05 1.99
C LEU A 298 0.07 -1.96 3.20
N THR A 299 -0.88 -1.66 4.10
CA THR A 299 -1.13 -2.46 5.30
C THR A 299 -1.55 -3.89 4.96
N CYS A 300 -2.27 -4.11 3.84
CA CYS A 300 -2.54 -5.47 3.34
C CYS A 300 -1.25 -6.19 2.94
N LYS A 301 -0.32 -5.51 2.26
CA LYS A 301 0.97 -6.10 1.87
C LYS A 301 1.85 -6.41 3.08
N GLU A 302 1.81 -5.55 4.10
CA GLU A 302 2.45 -5.80 5.40
C GLU A 302 1.83 -7.03 6.09
N ALA A 303 0.49 -7.15 6.11
CA ALA A 303 -0.19 -8.33 6.64
C ALA A 303 0.19 -9.61 5.87
N PHE A 304 0.26 -9.55 4.55
CA PHE A 304 0.70 -10.68 3.72
C PHE A 304 2.13 -11.09 4.03
N ALA A 305 3.03 -10.13 4.24
CA ALA A 305 4.41 -10.42 4.64
C ALA A 305 4.49 -11.08 6.01
N ALA A 306 3.63 -10.66 6.93
CA ALA A 306 3.53 -11.23 8.29
C ALA A 306 2.75 -12.55 8.36
N GLY A 307 2.19 -13.05 7.25
CA GLY A 307 1.35 -14.26 7.25
C GLY A 307 -0.01 -14.07 7.90
N VAL A 308 -0.51 -12.84 7.99
CA VAL A 308 -1.79 -12.49 8.59
C VAL A 308 -2.89 -12.46 7.52
N PRO A 309 -3.97 -13.24 7.66
CA PRO A 309 -5.09 -13.20 6.73
C PRO A 309 -5.76 -11.82 6.68
N VAL A 310 -6.24 -11.45 5.48
CA VAL A 310 -6.90 -10.16 5.25
C VAL A 310 -8.37 -10.37 4.91
N VAL A 311 -9.24 -9.58 5.54
CA VAL A 311 -10.66 -9.45 5.18
C VAL A 311 -10.91 -8.01 4.76
N SER A 312 -11.27 -7.79 3.50
CA SER A 312 -11.72 -6.46 3.04
C SER A 312 -13.16 -6.25 3.44
N TYR A 313 -13.44 -5.14 4.12
CA TYR A 313 -14.78 -4.78 4.54
C TYR A 313 -15.01 -3.28 4.48
N ARG A 314 -16.16 -2.88 3.90
CA ARG A 314 -16.50 -1.45 3.71
C ARG A 314 -15.38 -0.65 3.07
N PRO A 315 -14.88 -1.08 1.91
CA PRO A 315 -13.76 -0.40 1.27
C PRO A 315 -14.10 1.05 0.94
N ILE A 316 -13.08 1.89 0.97
CA ILE A 316 -13.15 3.25 0.46
C ILE A 316 -13.62 3.19 -1.00
N PRO A 317 -14.62 3.99 -1.41
CA PRO A 317 -15.09 4.00 -2.79
C PRO A 317 -13.94 4.18 -3.79
N GLY A 318 -14.10 3.61 -4.98
CA GLY A 318 -13.08 3.70 -6.02
C GLY A 318 -11.94 2.70 -5.83
N HIS A 319 -10.70 3.18 -5.79
CA HIS A 319 -9.51 2.32 -5.76
C HIS A 319 -9.50 1.28 -4.61
N GLY A 320 -10.07 1.62 -3.45
CA GLY A 320 -10.19 0.67 -2.34
C GLY A 320 -11.13 -0.49 -2.68
N GLY A 321 -12.28 -0.19 -3.31
CA GLY A 321 -13.23 -1.20 -3.77
C GLY A 321 -12.67 -2.09 -4.89
N ASP A 322 -12.03 -1.48 -5.88
CA ASP A 322 -11.42 -2.20 -7.01
C ASP A 322 -10.27 -3.10 -6.53
N GLY A 323 -9.42 -2.60 -5.63
CA GLY A 323 -8.33 -3.35 -5.01
C GLY A 323 -8.83 -4.51 -4.16
N ALA A 324 -9.86 -4.29 -3.32
CA ALA A 324 -10.49 -5.33 -2.50
C ALA A 324 -11.06 -6.47 -3.37
N ALA A 325 -11.75 -6.12 -4.46
CA ALA A 325 -12.28 -7.09 -5.40
C ALA A 325 -11.16 -7.85 -6.14
N ALA A 326 -10.06 -7.18 -6.50
CA ALA A 326 -8.92 -7.81 -7.13
C ALA A 326 -8.22 -8.80 -6.18
N MET A 327 -7.95 -8.42 -4.93
CA MET A 327 -7.37 -9.31 -3.92
C MET A 327 -8.25 -10.54 -3.67
N ALA A 328 -9.58 -10.36 -3.61
CA ALA A 328 -10.51 -11.47 -3.42
C ALA A 328 -10.50 -12.44 -4.62
N ARG A 329 -10.51 -11.93 -5.85
CA ARG A 329 -10.42 -12.77 -7.05
C ARG A 329 -9.12 -13.58 -7.11
N SER A 330 -8.03 -13.02 -6.62
CA SER A 330 -6.73 -13.69 -6.55
C SER A 330 -6.57 -14.60 -5.32
N GLY A 331 -7.60 -14.71 -4.46
CA GLY A 331 -7.57 -15.51 -3.24
C GLY A 331 -6.58 -15.00 -2.18
N LEU A 332 -6.20 -13.72 -2.25
CA LEU A 332 -5.30 -13.05 -1.30
C LEU A 332 -6.04 -12.51 -0.07
N ALA A 333 -7.35 -12.25 -0.21
CA ALA A 333 -8.19 -11.74 0.87
C ALA A 333 -9.62 -12.26 0.73
N LEU A 334 -10.37 -12.28 1.82
CA LEU A 334 -11.83 -12.40 1.77
C LEU A 334 -12.45 -11.01 1.58
N TYR A 335 -13.62 -10.95 0.93
CA TYR A 335 -14.36 -9.70 0.75
C TYR A 335 -15.76 -9.81 1.33
N ALA A 336 -15.98 -9.14 2.45
CA ALA A 336 -17.28 -9.07 3.13
C ALA A 336 -18.03 -7.80 2.69
N ARG A 337 -19.31 -7.95 2.32
CA ARG A 337 -20.17 -6.86 1.86
C ARG A 337 -21.04 -6.29 2.98
N ASP A 338 -21.32 -7.10 3.98
CA ASP A 338 -22.14 -6.77 5.15
C ASP A 338 -21.53 -7.33 6.45
N ALA A 339 -22.16 -7.01 7.57
CA ALA A 339 -21.68 -7.41 8.90
C ALA A 339 -21.70 -8.93 9.11
N ALA A 340 -22.72 -9.61 8.60
CA ALA A 340 -22.83 -11.06 8.74
C ALA A 340 -21.72 -11.76 7.95
N GLN A 341 -21.45 -11.30 6.73
CA GLN A 341 -20.34 -11.82 5.92
C GLN A 341 -18.97 -11.52 6.55
N LEU A 342 -18.78 -10.36 7.24
CA LEU A 342 -17.54 -10.08 7.95
C LEU A 342 -17.30 -11.11 9.06
N VAL A 343 -18.31 -11.36 9.89
CA VAL A 343 -18.19 -12.34 10.97
C VAL A 343 -17.97 -13.73 10.42
N ALA A 344 -18.75 -14.16 9.41
CA ALA A 344 -18.59 -15.46 8.77
C ALA A 344 -17.21 -15.62 8.11
N ALA A 345 -16.67 -14.55 7.50
CA ALA A 345 -15.33 -14.57 6.91
C ALA A 345 -14.24 -14.80 7.97
N LEU A 346 -14.36 -14.15 9.13
CA LEU A 346 -13.42 -14.36 10.23
C LEU A 346 -13.57 -15.77 10.85
N ASP A 347 -14.80 -16.29 10.96
CA ASP A 347 -15.03 -17.66 11.46
C ASP A 347 -14.42 -18.71 10.53
N ARG A 348 -14.50 -18.50 9.21
CA ARG A 348 -13.88 -19.38 8.21
C ARG A 348 -12.35 -19.44 8.30
N LEU A 349 -11.71 -18.47 8.93
CA LEU A 349 -10.26 -18.44 9.12
C LEU A 349 -9.79 -19.20 10.36
N ASP A 350 -10.70 -19.82 11.14
CA ASP A 350 -10.35 -20.47 12.39
C ASP A 350 -9.79 -21.87 12.17
N GLY A 351 -8.46 -21.99 12.15
CA GLY A 351 -7.77 -23.29 12.02
C GLY A 351 -8.09 -24.05 10.74
N THR A 352 -8.40 -23.34 9.65
CA THR A 352 -8.92 -23.96 8.42
C THR A 352 -7.89 -23.99 7.30
N ALA A 353 -8.03 -24.96 6.40
CA ALA A 353 -7.29 -25.04 5.13
C ALA A 353 -7.43 -23.75 4.29
N GLU A 354 -8.53 -23.01 4.44
CA GLU A 354 -8.74 -21.73 3.76
C GLU A 354 -7.75 -20.66 4.26
N ARG A 355 -7.54 -20.57 5.58
CA ARG A 355 -6.52 -19.68 6.16
C ARG A 355 -5.14 -20.01 5.61
N GLU A 356 -4.77 -21.29 5.65
CA GLU A 356 -3.45 -21.76 5.18
C GLU A 356 -3.25 -21.46 3.70
N ALA A 357 -4.25 -21.77 2.87
CA ALA A 357 -4.20 -21.48 1.45
C ALA A 357 -4.09 -19.99 1.13
N MET A 358 -4.78 -19.12 1.88
CA MET A 358 -4.69 -17.67 1.73
C MET A 358 -3.30 -17.16 2.10
N VAL A 359 -2.77 -17.58 3.24
CA VAL A 359 -1.43 -17.23 3.71
C VAL A 359 -0.36 -17.71 2.73
N ALA A 360 -0.48 -18.93 2.21
CA ALA A 360 0.45 -19.48 1.22
C ALA A 360 0.43 -18.68 -0.10
N ARG A 361 -0.76 -18.31 -0.60
CA ARG A 361 -0.87 -17.46 -1.80
C ARG A 361 -0.26 -16.07 -1.58
N ALA A 362 -0.54 -15.45 -0.44
CA ALA A 362 0.05 -14.16 -0.06
C ALA A 362 1.58 -14.23 0.04
N ALA A 363 2.10 -15.30 0.61
CA ALA A 363 3.53 -15.58 0.66
C ALA A 363 4.16 -15.68 -0.73
N GLY A 364 3.44 -16.29 -1.68
CA GLY A 364 3.87 -16.40 -3.08
C GLY A 364 4.10 -15.06 -3.76
N LEU A 365 3.53 -13.96 -3.28
CA LEU A 365 3.83 -12.62 -3.83
C LEU A 365 5.31 -12.24 -3.62
N PHE A 366 5.90 -12.67 -2.52
CA PHE A 366 7.26 -12.32 -2.13
C PHE A 366 8.34 -13.20 -2.80
N SER A 367 7.95 -14.23 -3.54
CA SER A 367 8.88 -15.03 -4.36
C SER A 367 9.21 -14.39 -5.72
N ALA A 368 8.57 -13.27 -6.06
CA ALA A 368 8.87 -12.52 -7.26
C ALA A 368 10.23 -11.80 -7.15
N ALA A 369 10.77 -11.36 -8.30
CA ALA A 369 11.99 -10.59 -8.33
C ALA A 369 11.86 -9.28 -7.51
N PRO A 370 12.91 -8.87 -6.80
CA PRO A 370 12.91 -7.62 -6.06
C PRO A 370 12.69 -6.41 -7.00
N ALA A 371 11.87 -5.46 -6.58
CA ALA A 371 11.51 -4.30 -7.42
C ALA A 371 12.74 -3.50 -7.87
N GLU A 372 13.73 -3.33 -6.99
CA GLU A 372 14.98 -2.62 -7.25
C GLU A 372 15.84 -3.28 -8.34
N SER A 373 15.70 -4.59 -8.57
CA SER A 373 16.38 -5.29 -9.68
C SER A 373 15.69 -5.11 -11.03
N LEU A 374 14.43 -4.69 -11.01
CA LEU A 374 13.60 -4.50 -12.19
C LEU A 374 13.52 -3.04 -12.65
N VAL A 375 14.06 -2.10 -11.86
CA VAL A 375 14.16 -0.69 -12.28
C VAL A 375 15.05 -0.60 -13.51
N ALA A 376 14.58 0.10 -14.56
CA ALA A 376 15.39 0.33 -15.75
C ALA A 376 16.52 1.30 -15.40
N LEU A 377 17.73 0.81 -15.37
CA LEU A 377 18.94 1.61 -15.30
C LEU A 377 19.62 1.60 -16.67
N PRO A 378 20.36 2.64 -17.06
CA PRO A 378 21.18 2.60 -18.26
C PRO A 378 22.24 1.50 -18.11
N PRO A 379 22.67 0.87 -19.20
CA PRO A 379 23.79 -0.08 -19.17
C PRO A 379 25.05 0.61 -18.60
N GLU A 380 25.88 -0.20 -17.97
CA GLU A 380 27.17 0.24 -17.43
C GLU A 380 28.14 0.64 -18.54
#